data_9a4726780c27a3af8ab5dcb93f1df9e6
#
_entry.id   9a4726780c27a3af8ab5dcb93f1df9e6
#
_cell.length_a   1.000
_cell.length_b   1.000
_cell.length_c   1.000
_cell.angle_alpha   90.00
_cell.angle_beta   90.00
_cell.angle_gamma   90.00
#
_symmetry.space_group_name_H-M   'P 1'
#
loop_
_entity.id
_entity.type
_entity.pdbx_description
1 polymer ?
#
loop_
_entity_poly.entity_id
_entity_poly.type
_entity_poly.pdbx_seq_one_letter_code
_entity_poly.pdbx_strand_id
1 'polypeptide(L)'
;MQEKAHQHHEQQSDLLAVKNDGSEKEHAVQGVDMSDFCEAHVESAAVKVAYARKVYIFNKIINENIGMTPWHYGLLMVAGLGWFLDNAWLQLVALIQAQITVEYYGDQYVKDHPYISNPAWLTCALFTGLLIGATFWGYAADVVGRRLSFNVTLFICGVFGVAAGGARNFASLAGLIGASCFGIGGSMPVDGMIFLEFLPGNRQFLLTLLSVFWSLGQLVTSLIGWGFIAHWHCDTHDECMNNTTSAGWLTDNVGWRYMIFTTGAYTLFAFFVRFFLFRIPESPKFYLSNGRDAEAIRALYTFANMCGKPLPEGYLTVASLHAAANETESPNPEALIEAPSGVLSYFRAWMLDIKHNLLHSEVKSPFTQLKPLFSTLALGYTTSLTWILWLLIGLAYPLFNSFIITYLNDGQSGGGSGFSNKTYRNYVIVSVCGVPGSLIGAWMVTWPRSGRRGAMAIGTLLSGVFLFGFTGVGSDPVSQLAFSSIVNFMENIMYGVLYCYTPESFPAPLRGTAGGIAAMLNRAMGVVAAIIKVYTTGDTSSTTAQAPIYTSAALFILSALLMLTLRVETAARTSI
;
A
#
# COMPACT_ATOMS: atom_id res chain seq x y z
N MET A 1 -16.32 36.36 22.28
CA MET A 1 -15.29 35.90 21.33
C MET A 1 -15.85 35.54 19.95
N GLN A 2 -17.10 35.11 19.84
CA GLN A 2 -17.76 34.84 18.55
C GLN A 2 -18.14 36.09 17.76
N GLU A 3 -18.45 37.20 18.39
CA GLU A 3 -18.79 38.46 17.72
C GLU A 3 -17.58 39.15 17.02
N LYS A 4 -16.37 38.99 17.54
CA LYS A 4 -15.15 39.52 16.89
C LYS A 4 -14.69 38.69 15.67
N ALA A 5 -15.05 37.43 15.59
CA ALA A 5 -14.77 36.58 14.43
C ALA A 5 -15.71 36.93 13.26
N HIS A 6 -16.96 37.32 13.55
CA HIS A 6 -17.92 37.72 12.52
C HIS A 6 -17.59 39.09 11.90
N GLN A 7 -17.13 40.03 12.69
CA GLN A 7 -16.72 41.37 12.21
C GLN A 7 -15.43 41.33 11.37
N HIS A 8 -14.51 40.40 11.64
CA HIS A 8 -13.31 40.20 10.83
C HIS A 8 -13.62 39.53 9.48
N HIS A 9 -14.67 38.72 9.42
CA HIS A 9 -15.12 38.07 8.19
C HIS A 9 -15.84 39.08 7.24
N GLU A 10 -16.65 39.97 7.78
CA GLU A 10 -17.32 41.03 7.00
C GLU A 10 -16.35 42.10 6.48
N GLN A 11 -15.34 42.52 7.26
CA GLN A 11 -14.32 43.45 6.79
C GLN A 11 -13.39 42.89 5.71
N GLN A 12 -13.18 41.59 5.67
CA GLN A 12 -12.41 40.92 4.61
C GLN A 12 -13.23 40.71 3.33
N SER A 13 -14.55 40.51 3.43
CA SER A 13 -15.43 40.43 2.27
C SER A 13 -15.59 41.79 1.57
N ASP A 14 -15.65 42.90 2.31
CA ASP A 14 -15.78 44.25 1.76
C ASP A 14 -14.48 44.78 1.11
N LEU A 15 -13.31 44.30 1.54
CA LEU A 15 -12.02 44.65 0.91
C LEU A 15 -11.76 43.88 -0.41
N LEU A 16 -12.43 42.78 -0.64
CA LEU A 16 -12.38 42.02 -1.88
C LEU A 16 -13.44 42.45 -2.91
N ALA A 17 -14.50 43.14 -2.46
CA ALA A 17 -15.59 43.61 -3.33
C ALA A 17 -15.27 44.91 -4.11
N VAL A 18 -14.19 45.65 -3.79
CA VAL A 18 -13.89 46.99 -4.37
C VAL A 18 -12.94 46.93 -5.58
N LYS A 19 -12.61 45.78 -6.15
CA LYS A 19 -11.71 45.66 -7.33
C LYS A 19 -12.21 44.75 -8.43
N ASN A 20 -13.48 44.73 -8.77
CA ASN A 20 -13.94 44.10 -10.01
C ASN A 20 -15.08 44.90 -10.64
N ASP A 21 -14.71 46.06 -11.22
CA ASP A 21 -15.54 46.73 -12.22
C ASP A 21 -14.84 46.54 -13.57
N GLY A 22 -15.38 45.61 -14.38
CA GLY A 22 -14.86 45.29 -15.71
C GLY A 22 -15.50 44.02 -16.25
N SER A 23 -16.70 44.15 -16.84
CA SER A 23 -17.39 43.19 -17.73
C SER A 23 -16.57 42.02 -18.26
N GLU A 24 -16.32 41.00 -17.48
CA GLU A 24 -15.96 39.67 -17.95
C GLU A 24 -17.24 38.81 -17.91
N LYS A 25 -17.74 38.43 -19.09
CA LYS A 25 -18.71 37.38 -19.25
C LYS A 25 -18.06 36.09 -18.71
N GLU A 26 -18.45 35.69 -17.49
CA GLU A 26 -18.18 34.38 -16.97
C GLU A 26 -18.67 33.32 -17.99
N HIS A 27 -17.74 32.79 -18.76
CA HIS A 27 -18.00 31.53 -19.46
C HIS A 27 -17.98 30.39 -18.41
N ALA A 28 -19.07 30.33 -17.64
CA ALA A 28 -19.30 29.24 -16.73
C ALA A 28 -19.19 27.91 -17.51
N VAL A 29 -18.42 26.99 -17.02
CA VAL A 29 -18.53 25.58 -17.41
C VAL A 29 -19.99 25.22 -17.16
N GLN A 30 -20.77 24.86 -18.21
CA GLN A 30 -22.19 24.63 -18.04
C GLN A 30 -22.42 23.63 -16.89
N GLY A 31 -22.97 24.10 -15.78
CA GLY A 31 -23.33 23.30 -14.62
C GLY A 31 -22.28 23.14 -13.51
N VAL A 32 -21.08 23.74 -13.60
CA VAL A 32 -20.10 23.71 -12.50
C VAL A 32 -19.91 25.12 -11.94
N ASP A 33 -20.40 25.33 -10.72
CA ASP A 33 -20.21 26.58 -9.97
C ASP A 33 -18.81 26.61 -9.33
N MET A 34 -18.04 27.67 -9.56
CA MET A 34 -16.69 27.91 -9.05
C MET A 34 -16.69 28.83 -7.81
N SER A 35 -17.84 29.27 -7.32
CA SER A 35 -17.93 30.18 -6.18
C SER A 35 -17.30 29.64 -4.89
N ASP A 36 -17.30 28.30 -4.74
CA ASP A 36 -16.72 27.62 -3.57
C ASP A 36 -15.21 27.36 -3.71
N PHE A 37 -14.59 27.68 -4.86
CA PHE A 37 -13.16 27.51 -5.04
C PHE A 37 -12.41 28.64 -4.32
N CYS A 38 -11.69 28.29 -3.26
CA CYS A 38 -10.84 29.21 -2.52
C CYS A 38 -9.37 28.94 -2.84
N GLU A 39 -8.69 29.91 -3.45
CA GLU A 39 -7.26 29.82 -3.77
C GLU A 39 -6.39 29.68 -2.51
N ALA A 40 -6.89 30.15 -1.36
CA ALA A 40 -6.23 30.00 -0.06
C ALA A 40 -6.10 28.52 0.37
N HIS A 41 -6.90 27.60 -0.18
CA HIS A 41 -6.77 26.18 0.04
C HIS A 41 -5.70 25.50 -0.83
N VAL A 42 -5.11 26.21 -1.80
CA VAL A 42 -3.93 25.75 -2.55
C VAL A 42 -2.70 25.97 -1.66
N GLU A 43 -2.51 25.06 -0.72
CA GLU A 43 -1.50 25.17 0.37
C GLU A 43 -0.05 25.11 -0.12
N SER A 44 0.20 24.96 -1.40
CA SER A 44 1.55 24.71 -1.91
C SER A 44 1.83 25.54 -3.15
N ALA A 45 2.85 26.40 -3.07
CA ALA A 45 3.48 27.03 -4.24
C ALA A 45 4.02 26.00 -5.28
N ALA A 46 4.01 24.70 -4.94
CA ALA A 46 4.39 23.59 -5.80
C ALA A 46 3.30 23.20 -6.80
N VAL A 47 2.04 23.57 -6.58
CA VAL A 47 0.91 23.26 -7.46
C VAL A 47 0.49 24.55 -8.17
N LYS A 48 0.47 24.53 -9.50
CA LYS A 48 -0.04 25.66 -10.28
C LYS A 48 -1.53 25.84 -9.97
N VAL A 49 -1.97 27.07 -9.71
CA VAL A 49 -3.37 27.40 -9.42
C VAL A 49 -4.31 26.88 -10.52
N ALA A 50 -3.91 27.03 -11.78
CA ALA A 50 -4.65 26.51 -12.93
C ALA A 50 -4.90 24.98 -12.83
N TYR A 51 -3.88 24.20 -12.46
CA TYR A 51 -4.04 22.76 -12.25
C TYR A 51 -5.01 22.45 -11.10
N ALA A 52 -4.90 23.18 -9.97
CA ALA A 52 -5.80 22.99 -8.84
C ALA A 52 -7.27 23.28 -9.21
N ARG A 53 -7.52 24.32 -10.01
CA ARG A 53 -8.86 24.64 -10.54
C ARG A 53 -9.39 23.52 -11.43
N LYS A 54 -8.58 22.98 -12.37
CA LYS A 54 -8.96 21.84 -13.22
C LYS A 54 -9.33 20.60 -12.38
N VAL A 55 -8.50 20.26 -11.38
CA VAL A 55 -8.77 19.12 -10.48
C VAL A 55 -10.04 19.36 -9.66
N TYR A 56 -10.29 20.58 -9.20
CA TYR A 56 -11.51 20.92 -8.47
C TYR A 56 -12.76 20.66 -9.32
N ILE A 57 -12.76 21.09 -10.59
CA ILE A 57 -13.87 20.85 -11.52
C ILE A 57 -14.13 19.34 -11.67
N PHE A 58 -13.08 18.56 -11.89
CA PHE A 58 -13.20 17.10 -12.02
C PHE A 58 -13.75 16.46 -10.73
N ASN A 59 -13.23 16.87 -9.57
CA ASN A 59 -13.72 16.37 -8.28
C ASN A 59 -15.20 16.74 -8.06
N LYS A 60 -15.61 17.96 -8.43
CA LYS A 60 -16.99 18.40 -8.30
C LYS A 60 -17.91 17.57 -9.19
N ILE A 61 -17.53 17.33 -10.46
CA ILE A 61 -18.30 16.46 -11.37
C ILE A 61 -18.40 15.03 -10.82
N ILE A 62 -17.30 14.48 -10.28
CA ILE A 62 -17.30 13.14 -9.68
C ILE A 62 -18.22 13.10 -8.45
N ASN A 63 -18.21 14.13 -7.60
CA ASN A 63 -19.02 14.18 -6.39
C ASN A 63 -20.52 14.39 -6.66
N GLU A 64 -20.88 15.32 -7.55
CA GLU A 64 -22.25 15.78 -7.74
C GLU A 64 -22.97 15.01 -8.85
N ASN A 65 -22.31 14.78 -9.98
CA ASN A 65 -22.95 14.16 -11.14
C ASN A 65 -22.85 12.61 -11.12
N ILE A 66 -21.69 12.08 -10.74
CA ILE A 66 -21.46 10.62 -10.74
C ILE A 66 -21.84 10.02 -9.39
N GLY A 67 -21.27 10.55 -8.28
CA GLY A 67 -21.48 10.04 -6.93
C GLY A 67 -20.99 8.60 -6.75
N MET A 68 -21.43 7.95 -5.67
CA MET A 68 -21.12 6.52 -5.42
C MET A 68 -22.02 5.61 -6.26
N THR A 69 -21.39 4.68 -6.96
CA THR A 69 -22.06 3.70 -7.84
C THR A 69 -21.54 2.28 -7.53
N PRO A 70 -22.22 1.22 -8.01
CA PRO A 70 -21.73 -0.17 -7.88
C PRO A 70 -20.33 -0.38 -8.44
N TRP A 71 -19.94 0.39 -9.46
CA TRP A 71 -18.59 0.34 -10.03
C TRP A 71 -17.50 0.66 -8.98
N HIS A 72 -17.73 1.62 -8.08
CA HIS A 72 -16.79 1.97 -7.03
C HIS A 72 -16.59 0.85 -6.01
N TYR A 73 -17.64 0.08 -5.69
CA TYR A 73 -17.52 -1.11 -4.85
C TYR A 73 -16.75 -2.23 -5.56
N GLY A 74 -16.95 -2.37 -6.88
CA GLY A 74 -16.13 -3.25 -7.71
C GLY A 74 -14.66 -2.84 -7.68
N LEU A 75 -14.37 -1.53 -7.80
CA LEU A 75 -13.02 -1.00 -7.69
C LEU A 75 -12.41 -1.26 -6.30
N LEU A 76 -13.20 -1.09 -5.22
CA LEU A 76 -12.79 -1.41 -3.85
C LEU A 76 -12.34 -2.88 -3.73
N MET A 77 -13.12 -3.81 -4.28
CA MET A 77 -12.79 -5.25 -4.25
C MET A 77 -11.52 -5.54 -5.03
N VAL A 78 -11.40 -4.98 -6.24
CA VAL A 78 -10.28 -5.26 -7.14
C VAL A 78 -8.97 -4.59 -6.66
N ALA A 79 -9.02 -3.37 -6.13
CA ALA A 79 -7.89 -2.73 -5.46
C ALA A 79 -7.53 -3.47 -4.17
N GLY A 80 -8.54 -3.90 -3.40
CA GLY A 80 -8.36 -4.72 -2.21
C GLY A 80 -7.59 -6.02 -2.45
N LEU A 81 -7.72 -6.65 -3.63
CA LEU A 81 -6.92 -7.83 -3.99
C LEU A 81 -5.41 -7.56 -3.98
N GLY A 82 -4.93 -6.37 -4.33
CA GLY A 82 -3.50 -6.06 -4.24
C GLY A 82 -3.02 -5.91 -2.82
N TRP A 83 -3.83 -5.30 -1.96
CA TRP A 83 -3.54 -5.21 -0.52
C TRP A 83 -3.55 -6.59 0.15
N PHE A 84 -4.51 -7.42 -0.22
CA PHE A 84 -4.58 -8.82 0.20
C PHE A 84 -3.30 -9.58 -0.16
N LEU A 85 -2.86 -9.46 -1.42
CA LEU A 85 -1.70 -10.17 -1.95
C LEU A 85 -0.37 -9.65 -1.37
N ASP A 86 -0.23 -8.34 -1.12
CA ASP A 86 0.98 -7.79 -0.50
C ASP A 86 1.23 -8.45 0.86
N ASN A 87 0.21 -8.52 1.72
CA ASN A 87 0.36 -9.19 3.01
C ASN A 87 0.48 -10.71 2.87
N ALA A 88 -0.25 -11.33 1.94
CA ALA A 88 -0.17 -12.76 1.71
C ALA A 88 1.26 -13.24 1.42
N TRP A 89 2.01 -12.51 0.58
CA TRP A 89 3.41 -12.85 0.28
C TRP A 89 4.35 -12.60 1.46
N LEU A 90 4.12 -11.56 2.26
CA LEU A 90 4.87 -11.33 3.50
C LEU A 90 4.69 -12.50 4.48
N GLN A 91 3.44 -12.90 4.70
CA GLN A 91 3.11 -13.99 5.63
C GLN A 91 3.55 -15.36 5.12
N LEU A 92 3.45 -15.60 3.81
CA LEU A 92 3.94 -16.84 3.19
C LEU A 92 5.42 -17.04 3.53
N VAL A 93 6.26 -16.02 3.30
CA VAL A 93 7.70 -16.15 3.58
C VAL A 93 7.97 -16.38 5.07
N ALA A 94 7.22 -15.73 5.97
CA ALA A 94 7.36 -15.97 7.40
C ALA A 94 7.01 -17.41 7.80
N LEU A 95 5.96 -18.00 7.19
CA LEU A 95 5.47 -19.35 7.50
C LEU A 95 6.37 -20.48 7.00
N ILE A 96 7.04 -20.30 5.84
CA ILE A 96 7.82 -21.38 5.21
C ILE A 96 9.28 -21.46 5.69
N GLN A 97 9.79 -20.46 6.43
CA GLN A 97 11.21 -20.36 6.81
C GLN A 97 11.76 -21.62 7.47
N ALA A 98 11.00 -22.19 8.41
CA ALA A 98 11.43 -23.36 9.15
C ALA A 98 11.60 -24.60 8.24
N GLN A 99 10.61 -24.84 7.40
CA GLN A 99 10.59 -26.02 6.52
C GLN A 99 11.68 -25.95 5.44
N ILE A 100 12.01 -24.76 5.00
CA ILE A 100 13.11 -24.52 4.06
C ILE A 100 14.46 -24.82 4.70
N THR A 101 14.64 -24.44 5.98
CA THR A 101 15.89 -24.75 6.71
C THR A 101 16.08 -26.25 6.83
N VAL A 102 15.04 -26.99 7.20
CA VAL A 102 15.07 -28.46 7.30
C VAL A 102 15.39 -29.11 5.94
N GLU A 103 14.84 -28.58 4.83
CA GLU A 103 15.06 -29.17 3.50
C GLU A 103 16.46 -28.91 2.94
N TYR A 104 16.95 -27.69 3.04
CA TYR A 104 18.19 -27.29 2.33
C TYR A 104 19.45 -27.40 3.18
N TYR A 105 19.33 -27.46 4.51
CA TYR A 105 20.48 -27.47 5.42
C TYR A 105 20.32 -28.59 6.45
N GLY A 106 21.31 -29.48 6.51
CA GLY A 106 21.39 -30.51 7.56
C GLY A 106 21.70 -29.87 8.92
N ASP A 107 21.26 -30.54 10.01
CA ASP A 107 21.42 -30.06 11.39
C ASP A 107 22.86 -29.71 11.76
N GLN A 108 23.82 -30.51 11.29
CA GLN A 108 25.25 -30.28 11.50
C GLN A 108 25.73 -29.04 10.74
N TYR A 109 25.28 -28.85 9.48
CA TYR A 109 25.65 -27.68 8.68
C TYR A 109 25.12 -26.38 9.29
N VAL A 110 23.90 -26.40 9.85
CA VAL A 110 23.33 -25.26 10.56
C VAL A 110 24.16 -24.87 11.78
N LYS A 111 24.64 -25.86 12.54
CA LYS A 111 25.51 -25.62 13.72
C LYS A 111 26.87 -25.04 13.33
N ASP A 112 27.46 -25.53 12.24
CA ASP A 112 28.78 -25.12 11.78
C ASP A 112 28.75 -23.74 11.05
N HIS A 113 27.61 -23.40 10.43
CA HIS A 113 27.45 -22.19 9.61
C HIS A 113 26.14 -21.40 9.95
N PRO A 114 25.95 -20.95 11.20
CA PRO A 114 24.66 -20.41 11.67
C PRO A 114 24.21 -19.15 10.93
N TYR A 115 25.15 -18.37 10.37
CA TYR A 115 24.81 -17.15 9.61
C TYR A 115 24.43 -17.44 8.16
N ILE A 116 25.07 -18.41 7.51
CA ILE A 116 24.84 -18.73 6.09
C ILE A 116 23.54 -19.51 5.93
N SER A 117 23.28 -20.45 6.83
CA SER A 117 22.08 -21.31 6.83
C SER A 117 20.83 -20.63 7.41
N ASN A 118 20.95 -19.35 7.82
CA ASN A 118 19.84 -18.64 8.46
C ASN A 118 18.69 -18.37 7.47
N PRO A 119 17.46 -18.87 7.74
CA PRO A 119 16.31 -18.67 6.85
C PRO A 119 15.87 -17.21 6.72
N ALA A 120 16.30 -16.31 7.61
CA ALA A 120 16.03 -14.89 7.52
C ALA A 120 16.61 -14.24 6.24
N TRP A 121 17.55 -14.88 5.54
CA TRP A 121 17.99 -14.45 4.21
C TRP A 121 16.86 -14.47 3.17
N LEU A 122 15.88 -15.36 3.32
CA LEU A 122 14.69 -15.34 2.46
C LEU A 122 13.84 -14.09 2.71
N THR A 123 13.71 -13.67 3.97
CA THR A 123 13.06 -12.38 4.32
C THR A 123 13.85 -11.20 3.75
N CYS A 124 15.17 -11.25 3.77
CA CYS A 124 16.02 -10.23 3.16
C CYS A 124 15.77 -10.12 1.65
N ALA A 125 15.71 -11.26 0.94
CA ALA A 125 15.39 -11.31 -0.50
C ALA A 125 13.99 -10.75 -0.79
N LEU A 126 12.98 -11.10 0.02
CA LEU A 126 11.63 -10.58 -0.05
C LEU A 126 11.62 -9.04 0.07
N PHE A 127 12.17 -8.48 1.15
CA PHE A 127 12.17 -7.03 1.35
C PHE A 127 13.02 -6.29 0.32
N THR A 128 14.11 -6.89 -0.17
CA THR A 128 14.91 -6.33 -1.27
C THR A 128 14.07 -6.25 -2.56
N GLY A 129 13.34 -7.31 -2.91
CA GLY A 129 12.40 -7.30 -4.02
C GLY A 129 11.33 -6.23 -3.87
N LEU A 130 10.71 -6.15 -2.70
CA LEU A 130 9.70 -5.13 -2.39
C LEU A 130 10.27 -3.71 -2.46
N LEU A 131 11.50 -3.48 -1.99
CA LEU A 131 12.18 -2.18 -2.04
C LEU A 131 12.41 -1.71 -3.47
N ILE A 132 13.00 -2.57 -4.30
CA ILE A 132 13.26 -2.27 -5.71
C ILE A 132 11.92 -2.08 -6.44
N GLY A 133 10.94 -2.94 -6.16
CA GLY A 133 9.60 -2.88 -6.74
C GLY A 133 8.87 -1.59 -6.38
N ALA A 134 8.82 -1.21 -5.11
CA ALA A 134 8.15 0.02 -4.66
C ALA A 134 8.77 1.27 -5.31
N THR A 135 10.10 1.31 -5.40
CA THR A 135 10.84 2.42 -6.03
C THR A 135 10.55 2.50 -7.53
N PHE A 136 10.64 1.37 -8.23
CA PHE A 136 10.43 1.30 -9.66
C PHE A 136 8.98 1.61 -10.05
N TRP A 137 8.01 0.91 -9.44
CA TRP A 137 6.59 1.06 -9.78
C TRP A 137 5.99 2.37 -9.29
N GLY A 138 6.49 2.93 -8.18
CA GLY A 138 6.11 4.27 -7.74
C GLY A 138 6.44 5.32 -8.80
N TYR A 139 7.64 5.25 -9.37
CA TYR A 139 8.05 6.14 -10.46
C TYR A 139 7.35 5.81 -11.80
N ALA A 140 7.28 4.53 -12.15
CA ALA A 140 6.66 4.08 -13.39
C ALA A 140 5.18 4.46 -13.48
N ALA A 141 4.45 4.43 -12.38
CA ALA A 141 3.04 4.82 -12.33
C ALA A 141 2.81 6.30 -12.71
N ASP A 142 3.75 7.17 -12.37
CA ASP A 142 3.66 8.60 -12.71
C ASP A 142 4.12 8.91 -14.15
N VAL A 143 4.96 8.05 -14.76
CA VAL A 143 5.49 8.23 -16.12
C VAL A 143 4.69 7.48 -17.17
N VAL A 144 4.46 6.19 -16.94
CA VAL A 144 3.83 5.30 -17.95
C VAL A 144 2.32 5.25 -17.81
N GLY A 145 1.81 5.54 -16.61
CA GLY A 145 0.40 5.49 -16.29
C GLY A 145 0.09 4.48 -15.18
N ARG A 146 -0.94 4.79 -14.43
CA ARG A 146 -1.30 4.04 -13.22
C ARG A 146 -1.94 2.70 -13.54
N ARG A 147 -2.72 2.64 -14.61
CA ARG A 147 -3.41 1.44 -15.08
C ARG A 147 -2.44 0.33 -15.48
N LEU A 148 -1.33 0.67 -16.16
CA LEU A 148 -0.31 -0.32 -16.53
C LEU A 148 0.31 -0.93 -15.29
N SER A 149 0.80 -0.09 -14.37
CA SER A 149 1.43 -0.50 -13.14
C SER A 149 0.49 -1.38 -12.30
N PHE A 150 -0.80 -1.02 -12.22
CA PHE A 150 -1.84 -1.76 -11.51
C PHE A 150 -1.98 -3.22 -11.95
N ASN A 151 -1.79 -3.50 -13.25
CA ASN A 151 -1.96 -4.85 -13.80
C ASN A 151 -0.64 -5.63 -13.84
N VAL A 152 0.44 -5.02 -14.32
CA VAL A 152 1.71 -5.72 -14.56
C VAL A 152 2.36 -6.16 -13.25
N THR A 153 2.17 -5.43 -12.17
CA THR A 153 2.67 -5.79 -10.83
C THR A 153 2.21 -7.18 -10.41
N LEU A 154 0.91 -7.48 -10.54
CA LEU A 154 0.37 -8.79 -10.17
C LEU A 154 0.77 -9.90 -11.15
N PHE A 155 0.92 -9.58 -12.44
CA PHE A 155 1.39 -10.55 -13.43
C PHE A 155 2.79 -11.05 -13.11
N ILE A 156 3.73 -10.12 -12.89
CA ILE A 156 5.11 -10.46 -12.52
C ILE A 156 5.12 -11.25 -11.21
N CYS A 157 4.41 -10.76 -10.19
CA CYS A 157 4.34 -11.44 -8.91
C CYS A 157 3.84 -12.88 -9.04
N GLY A 158 2.75 -13.10 -9.76
CA GLY A 158 2.15 -14.42 -9.91
C GLY A 158 3.04 -15.39 -10.71
N VAL A 159 3.64 -14.95 -11.82
CA VAL A 159 4.51 -15.80 -12.65
C VAL A 159 5.74 -16.25 -11.87
N PHE A 160 6.49 -15.32 -11.28
CA PHE A 160 7.68 -15.66 -10.49
C PHE A 160 7.31 -16.37 -9.18
N GLY A 161 6.13 -16.08 -8.62
CA GLY A 161 5.60 -16.75 -7.46
C GLY A 161 5.32 -18.23 -7.72
N VAL A 162 4.64 -18.58 -8.81
CA VAL A 162 4.45 -19.99 -9.19
C VAL A 162 5.81 -20.66 -9.47
N ALA A 163 6.71 -19.97 -10.18
CA ALA A 163 8.05 -20.51 -10.46
C ALA A 163 8.84 -20.82 -9.18
N ALA A 164 8.66 -20.00 -8.11
CA ALA A 164 9.34 -20.18 -6.83
C ALA A 164 9.00 -21.53 -6.14
N GLY A 165 7.77 -22.05 -6.32
CA GLY A 165 7.38 -23.38 -5.82
C GLY A 165 8.19 -24.52 -6.44
N GLY A 166 8.77 -24.33 -7.64
CA GLY A 166 9.64 -25.28 -8.31
C GLY A 166 11.14 -25.15 -7.98
N ALA A 167 11.53 -24.25 -7.09
CA ALA A 167 12.93 -24.01 -6.75
C ALA A 167 13.61 -25.27 -6.18
N ARG A 168 14.84 -25.54 -6.63
CA ARG A 168 15.63 -26.73 -6.22
C ARG A 168 16.68 -26.43 -5.15
N ASN A 169 17.02 -25.18 -4.94
CA ASN A 169 17.98 -24.75 -3.93
C ASN A 169 17.57 -23.40 -3.34
N PHE A 170 18.14 -23.07 -2.19
CA PHE A 170 17.82 -21.83 -1.45
C PHE A 170 18.07 -20.57 -2.29
N ALA A 171 19.16 -20.51 -3.05
CA ALA A 171 19.50 -19.31 -3.84
C ALA A 171 18.47 -19.06 -4.96
N SER A 172 18.03 -20.13 -5.67
CA SER A 172 16.98 -20.00 -6.68
C SER A 172 15.64 -19.62 -6.07
N LEU A 173 15.29 -20.17 -4.90
CA LEU A 173 14.09 -19.79 -4.16
C LEU A 173 14.12 -18.31 -3.78
N ALA A 174 15.21 -17.86 -3.16
CA ALA A 174 15.40 -16.48 -2.75
C ALA A 174 15.32 -15.50 -3.94
N GLY A 175 15.96 -15.85 -5.07
CA GLY A 175 15.91 -15.06 -6.29
C GLY A 175 14.50 -14.95 -6.90
N LEU A 176 13.76 -16.05 -6.95
CA LEU A 176 12.39 -16.09 -7.48
C LEU A 176 11.39 -15.38 -6.54
N ILE A 177 11.53 -15.52 -5.23
CA ILE A 177 10.75 -14.76 -4.24
C ILE A 177 11.07 -13.26 -4.37
N GLY A 178 12.35 -12.87 -4.49
CA GLY A 178 12.73 -11.49 -4.75
C GLY A 178 12.11 -10.91 -6.01
N ALA A 179 12.11 -11.68 -7.12
CA ALA A 179 11.48 -11.28 -8.38
C ALA A 179 9.95 -11.20 -8.27
N SER A 180 9.31 -12.13 -7.54
CA SER A 180 7.88 -12.07 -7.23
C SER A 180 7.56 -10.80 -6.43
N CYS A 181 8.36 -10.52 -5.41
CA CYS A 181 8.20 -9.35 -4.56
C CYS A 181 8.53 -8.03 -5.25
N PHE A 182 9.38 -8.02 -6.27
CA PHE A 182 9.53 -6.86 -7.17
C PHE A 182 8.20 -6.51 -7.85
N GLY A 183 7.40 -7.51 -8.26
CA GLY A 183 6.07 -7.28 -8.78
C GLY A 183 5.16 -6.63 -7.75
N ILE A 184 4.95 -7.29 -6.61
CA ILE A 184 3.95 -6.85 -5.62
C ILE A 184 4.35 -5.56 -4.87
N GLY A 185 5.64 -5.21 -4.79
CA GLY A 185 6.13 -4.07 -4.03
C GLY A 185 5.52 -2.73 -4.41
N GLY A 186 5.07 -2.57 -5.66
CA GLY A 186 4.38 -1.37 -6.12
C GLY A 186 2.86 -1.41 -5.97
N SER A 187 2.25 -2.55 -5.63
CA SER A 187 0.78 -2.69 -5.64
C SER A 187 0.09 -1.77 -4.65
N MET A 188 0.51 -1.76 -3.37
CA MET A 188 -0.18 -0.95 -2.36
C MET A 188 -0.24 0.55 -2.68
N PRO A 189 0.88 1.24 -3.01
CA PRO A 189 0.82 2.65 -3.34
C PRO A 189 0.01 2.91 -4.62
N VAL A 190 0.15 2.07 -5.65
CA VAL A 190 -0.58 2.24 -6.93
C VAL A 190 -2.07 1.99 -6.75
N ASP A 191 -2.47 0.93 -6.04
CA ASP A 191 -3.86 0.59 -5.79
C ASP A 191 -4.57 1.68 -4.97
N GLY A 192 -3.91 2.18 -3.92
CA GLY A 192 -4.42 3.27 -3.10
C GLY A 192 -4.58 4.59 -3.87
N MET A 193 -3.62 4.93 -4.74
CA MET A 193 -3.69 6.11 -5.59
C MET A 193 -4.84 6.03 -6.59
N ILE A 194 -4.96 4.91 -7.33
CA ILE A 194 -6.05 4.71 -8.28
C ILE A 194 -7.39 4.80 -7.56
N PHE A 195 -7.55 4.09 -6.44
CA PHE A 195 -8.79 4.10 -5.68
C PHE A 195 -9.19 5.52 -5.26
N LEU A 196 -8.24 6.29 -4.72
CA LEU A 196 -8.48 7.67 -4.27
C LEU A 196 -8.84 8.64 -5.41
N GLU A 197 -8.35 8.39 -6.63
CA GLU A 197 -8.58 9.27 -7.78
C GLU A 197 -9.97 9.17 -8.38
N PHE A 198 -10.58 8.00 -8.30
CA PHE A 198 -11.95 7.79 -8.75
C PHE A 198 -12.98 7.97 -7.64
N LEU A 199 -12.55 8.02 -6.36
CA LEU A 199 -13.46 8.06 -5.23
C LEU A 199 -14.02 9.47 -4.99
N PRO A 200 -15.35 9.62 -4.77
CA PRO A 200 -15.94 10.87 -4.32
C PRO A 200 -15.34 11.34 -2.99
N GLY A 201 -15.11 12.65 -2.84
CA GLY A 201 -14.41 13.25 -1.70
C GLY A 201 -15.04 12.95 -0.33
N ASN A 202 -16.39 12.85 -0.29
CA ASN A 202 -17.14 12.52 0.94
C ASN A 202 -17.04 11.05 1.36
N ARG A 203 -16.41 10.19 0.55
CA ARG A 203 -16.27 8.74 0.78
C ARG A 203 -14.82 8.27 0.94
N GLN A 204 -13.88 9.18 1.15
CA GLN A 204 -12.45 8.86 1.27
C GLN A 204 -12.10 7.90 2.44
N PHE A 205 -12.98 7.78 3.45
CA PHE A 205 -12.81 6.77 4.51
C PHE A 205 -12.75 5.32 3.99
N LEU A 206 -13.30 5.06 2.80
CA LEU A 206 -13.23 3.75 2.15
C LEU A 206 -11.79 3.34 1.79
N LEU A 207 -10.87 4.31 1.67
CA LEU A 207 -9.45 4.01 1.51
C LEU A 207 -8.89 3.29 2.75
N THR A 208 -9.31 3.72 3.96
CA THR A 208 -8.94 3.00 5.19
C THR A 208 -9.54 1.59 5.22
N LEU A 209 -10.72 1.39 4.63
CA LEU A 209 -11.36 0.08 4.56
C LEU A 209 -10.58 -0.93 3.70
N LEU A 210 -9.71 -0.47 2.76
CA LEU A 210 -8.81 -1.36 2.02
C LEU A 210 -7.88 -2.17 2.95
N SER A 211 -7.57 -1.65 4.13
CA SER A 211 -6.74 -2.39 5.11
C SER A 211 -7.37 -3.69 5.60
N VAL A 212 -8.69 -3.84 5.49
CA VAL A 212 -9.38 -5.10 5.82
C VAL A 212 -8.91 -6.23 4.88
N PHE A 213 -8.69 -5.91 3.59
CA PHE A 213 -8.15 -6.90 2.64
C PHE A 213 -6.72 -7.31 2.99
N TRP A 214 -5.93 -6.38 3.54
CA TRP A 214 -4.58 -6.67 4.00
C TRP A 214 -4.59 -7.68 5.16
N SER A 215 -5.48 -7.49 6.14
CA SER A 215 -5.68 -8.43 7.26
C SER A 215 -6.26 -9.77 6.78
N LEU A 216 -7.18 -9.77 5.81
CA LEU A 216 -7.70 -10.98 5.19
C LEU A 216 -6.60 -11.76 4.44
N GLY A 217 -5.64 -11.05 3.82
CA GLY A 217 -4.47 -11.67 3.20
C GLY A 217 -3.65 -12.47 4.21
N GLN A 218 -3.37 -11.91 5.38
CA GLN A 218 -2.72 -12.63 6.48
C GLN A 218 -3.52 -13.85 6.92
N LEU A 219 -4.82 -13.68 7.16
CA LEU A 219 -5.69 -14.76 7.63
C LEU A 219 -5.77 -15.92 6.65
N VAL A 220 -6.04 -15.64 5.37
CA VAL A 220 -6.17 -16.71 4.36
C VAL A 220 -4.84 -17.43 4.16
N THR A 221 -3.73 -16.70 4.12
CA THR A 221 -2.40 -17.29 3.95
C THR A 221 -2.00 -18.14 5.17
N SER A 222 -2.34 -17.72 6.39
CA SER A 222 -2.10 -18.53 7.59
C SER A 222 -2.96 -19.80 7.63
N LEU A 223 -4.21 -19.75 7.15
CA LEU A 223 -5.06 -20.94 7.01
C LEU A 223 -4.49 -21.93 5.97
N ILE A 224 -4.02 -21.41 4.83
CA ILE A 224 -3.37 -22.24 3.78
C ILE A 224 -2.09 -22.88 4.35
N GLY A 225 -1.28 -22.09 5.06
CA GLY A 225 -0.07 -22.57 5.71
C GLY A 225 -0.36 -23.66 6.75
N TRP A 226 -1.37 -23.45 7.60
CA TRP A 226 -1.81 -24.48 8.55
C TRP A 226 -2.32 -25.74 7.84
N GLY A 227 -3.10 -25.59 6.77
CA GLY A 227 -3.61 -26.73 5.99
C GLY A 227 -2.52 -27.56 5.31
N PHE A 228 -1.54 -26.92 4.70
CA PHE A 228 -0.50 -27.64 3.96
C PHE A 228 0.72 -28.00 4.82
N ILE A 229 1.30 -27.04 5.53
CA ILE A 229 2.56 -27.28 6.24
C ILE A 229 2.34 -28.23 7.43
N ALA A 230 1.23 -28.10 8.16
CA ALA A 230 0.97 -28.98 9.30
C ALA A 230 0.76 -30.45 8.92
N HIS A 231 0.43 -30.74 7.65
CA HIS A 231 0.19 -32.10 7.18
C HIS A 231 1.37 -32.68 6.38
N TRP A 232 2.18 -31.85 5.75
CA TRP A 232 3.32 -32.25 4.92
C TRP A 232 4.58 -31.50 5.35
N HIS A 233 5.12 -31.85 6.51
CA HIS A 233 6.37 -31.34 7.06
C HIS A 233 7.20 -32.45 7.66
N CYS A 234 8.51 -32.25 7.75
CA CYS A 234 9.41 -33.12 8.50
C CYS A 234 9.97 -32.32 9.69
N ASP A 235 10.32 -33.05 10.76
CA ASP A 235 10.92 -32.48 11.95
C ASP A 235 12.45 -32.37 11.84
N THR A 236 13.08 -33.30 11.14
CA THR A 236 14.55 -33.36 10.99
C THR A 236 14.95 -33.55 9.52
N HIS A 237 16.17 -33.13 9.18
CA HIS A 237 16.72 -33.25 7.82
C HIS A 237 16.86 -34.71 7.40
N ASP A 238 17.35 -35.59 8.30
CA ASP A 238 17.59 -37.00 8.02
C ASP A 238 16.27 -37.76 7.76
N GLU A 239 15.21 -37.41 8.47
CA GLU A 239 13.88 -37.97 8.24
C GLU A 239 13.35 -37.60 6.86
N CYS A 240 13.54 -36.33 6.46
CA CYS A 240 13.12 -35.84 5.16
C CYS A 240 13.85 -36.49 3.97
N MET A 241 15.14 -36.79 4.10
CA MET A 241 15.97 -37.30 3.00
C MET A 241 15.64 -38.71 2.56
N ASN A 242 14.89 -39.48 3.37
CA ASN A 242 14.58 -40.87 3.07
C ASN A 242 13.53 -41.04 1.96
N ASN A 243 12.71 -40.04 1.67
CA ASN A 243 11.61 -40.12 0.71
C ASN A 243 11.66 -38.96 -0.31
N THR A 244 12.13 -39.22 -1.53
CA THR A 244 12.15 -38.24 -2.61
C THR A 244 11.14 -38.58 -3.71
N THR A 245 10.48 -37.58 -4.28
CA THR A 245 9.62 -37.72 -5.46
C THR A 245 10.47 -37.99 -6.72
N SER A 246 9.83 -38.49 -7.79
CA SER A 246 10.45 -38.61 -9.12
C SER A 246 10.94 -37.23 -9.69
N ALA A 247 10.45 -36.11 -9.16
CA ALA A 247 10.91 -34.76 -9.47
C ALA A 247 12.11 -34.33 -8.62
N GLY A 248 12.60 -35.18 -7.69
CA GLY A 248 13.68 -34.85 -6.75
C GLY A 248 13.26 -33.97 -5.59
N TRP A 249 11.96 -33.87 -5.31
CA TRP A 249 11.43 -33.15 -4.14
C TRP A 249 11.22 -34.13 -2.99
N LEU A 250 11.37 -33.64 -1.76
CA LEU A 250 11.09 -34.45 -0.57
C LEU A 250 9.58 -34.60 -0.42
N THR A 251 9.10 -35.88 -0.41
CA THR A 251 7.65 -36.16 -0.36
C THR A 251 7.00 -35.71 0.93
N ASP A 252 7.73 -35.75 2.02
CA ASP A 252 7.18 -35.51 3.34
C ASP A 252 7.24 -34.03 3.70
N ASN A 253 8.05 -33.21 3.00
CA ASN A 253 8.20 -31.75 3.22
C ASN A 253 7.67 -30.88 2.05
N VAL A 254 6.72 -31.36 1.28
CA VAL A 254 6.17 -30.61 0.13
C VAL A 254 5.17 -29.51 0.52
N GLY A 255 4.73 -29.44 1.76
CA GLY A 255 3.68 -28.51 2.22
C GLY A 255 3.99 -27.05 1.92
N TRP A 256 5.24 -26.61 2.10
CA TRP A 256 5.65 -25.24 1.79
C TRP A 256 5.61 -24.95 0.27
N ARG A 257 5.88 -25.94 -0.59
CA ARG A 257 5.78 -25.79 -2.06
C ARG A 257 4.32 -25.65 -2.49
N TYR A 258 3.42 -26.45 -1.93
CA TYR A 258 1.98 -26.34 -2.19
C TYR A 258 1.44 -24.98 -1.76
N MET A 259 1.92 -24.45 -0.64
CA MET A 259 1.57 -23.12 -0.19
C MET A 259 2.02 -22.04 -1.18
N ILE A 260 3.26 -22.12 -1.71
CA ILE A 260 3.77 -21.19 -2.72
C ILE A 260 2.96 -21.29 -4.03
N PHE A 261 2.73 -22.51 -4.54
CA PHE A 261 1.94 -22.73 -5.76
C PHE A 261 0.53 -22.18 -5.62
N THR A 262 -0.12 -22.41 -4.48
CA THR A 262 -1.48 -21.90 -4.21
C THR A 262 -1.47 -20.37 -4.18
N THR A 263 -0.50 -19.76 -3.48
CA THR A 263 -0.38 -18.30 -3.40
C THR A 263 -0.08 -17.68 -4.76
N GLY A 264 0.82 -18.28 -5.53
CA GLY A 264 1.10 -17.86 -6.91
C GLY A 264 -0.11 -17.99 -7.83
N ALA A 265 -0.84 -19.10 -7.72
CA ALA A 265 -2.03 -19.35 -8.54
C ALA A 265 -3.14 -18.34 -8.28
N TYR A 266 -3.48 -18.04 -7.01
CA TYR A 266 -4.50 -17.01 -6.76
C TYR A 266 -4.01 -15.59 -7.04
N THR A 267 -2.68 -15.33 -7.03
CA THR A 267 -2.11 -14.08 -7.51
C THR A 267 -2.34 -13.91 -9.02
N LEU A 268 -2.10 -14.94 -9.82
CA LEU A 268 -2.43 -14.95 -11.24
C LEU A 268 -3.94 -14.82 -11.48
N PHE A 269 -4.74 -15.50 -10.68
CA PHE A 269 -6.20 -15.33 -10.75
C PHE A 269 -6.62 -13.88 -10.49
N ALA A 270 -6.05 -13.22 -9.49
CA ALA A 270 -6.32 -11.80 -9.23
C ALA A 270 -5.88 -10.90 -10.40
N PHE A 271 -4.76 -11.21 -11.06
CA PHE A 271 -4.36 -10.54 -12.29
C PHE A 271 -5.42 -10.71 -13.39
N PHE A 272 -5.90 -11.94 -13.63
CA PHE A 272 -6.95 -12.19 -14.63
C PHE A 272 -8.24 -11.43 -14.31
N VAL A 273 -8.66 -11.38 -13.05
CA VAL A 273 -9.82 -10.59 -12.61
C VAL A 273 -9.62 -9.11 -12.92
N ARG A 274 -8.46 -8.53 -12.57
CA ARG A 274 -8.14 -7.12 -12.84
C ARG A 274 -8.10 -6.80 -14.32
N PHE A 275 -7.47 -7.63 -15.10
CA PHE A 275 -7.19 -7.34 -16.51
C PHE A 275 -8.40 -7.59 -17.42
N PHE A 276 -9.12 -8.69 -17.22
CA PHE A 276 -10.19 -9.12 -18.12
C PHE A 276 -11.60 -8.77 -17.62
N LEU A 277 -11.87 -8.91 -16.32
CA LEU A 277 -13.22 -8.72 -15.77
C LEU A 277 -13.48 -7.27 -15.34
N PHE A 278 -12.50 -6.62 -14.72
CA PHE A 278 -12.67 -5.26 -14.23
C PHE A 278 -11.77 -4.28 -14.95
N ARG A 279 -12.28 -3.71 -16.05
CA ARG A 279 -11.52 -2.74 -16.84
C ARG A 279 -11.53 -1.37 -16.17
N ILE A 280 -10.36 -0.84 -15.82
CA ILE A 280 -10.20 0.50 -15.26
C ILE A 280 -9.73 1.43 -16.39
N PRO A 281 -10.36 2.60 -16.61
CA PRO A 281 -9.80 3.62 -17.48
C PRO A 281 -8.54 4.22 -16.84
N GLU A 282 -7.69 4.89 -17.61
CA GLU A 282 -6.60 5.67 -17.00
C GLU A 282 -7.20 6.84 -16.22
N SER A 283 -6.49 7.27 -15.18
CA SER A 283 -6.96 8.34 -14.31
C SER A 283 -7.06 9.69 -15.05
N PRO A 284 -8.20 10.39 -14.97
CA PRO A 284 -8.32 11.75 -15.50
C PRO A 284 -7.28 12.71 -14.91
N LYS A 285 -6.96 12.57 -13.62
CA LYS A 285 -5.97 13.42 -12.93
C LYS A 285 -4.53 13.15 -13.41
N PHE A 286 -4.24 11.93 -13.86
CA PHE A 286 -2.96 11.61 -14.50
C PHE A 286 -2.78 12.39 -15.80
N TYR A 287 -3.80 12.43 -16.65
CA TYR A 287 -3.74 13.21 -17.89
C TYR A 287 -3.65 14.72 -17.61
N LEU A 288 -4.41 15.25 -16.63
CA LEU A 288 -4.31 16.67 -16.23
C LEU A 288 -2.90 17.04 -15.74
N SER A 289 -2.24 16.16 -14.97
CA SER A 289 -0.88 16.43 -14.46
C SER A 289 0.18 16.45 -15.56
N ASN A 290 -0.10 15.83 -16.70
CA ASN A 290 0.75 15.80 -17.88
C ASN A 290 0.34 16.81 -18.97
N GLY A 291 -0.62 17.72 -18.70
CA GLY A 291 -1.10 18.73 -19.65
C GLY A 291 -1.94 18.17 -20.80
N ARG A 292 -2.45 16.94 -20.68
CA ARG A 292 -3.25 16.23 -21.70
C ARG A 292 -4.75 16.40 -21.39
N ASP A 293 -5.26 17.62 -21.47
CA ASP A 293 -6.60 17.98 -21.02
C ASP A 293 -7.73 17.32 -21.83
N ALA A 294 -7.56 17.16 -23.15
CA ALA A 294 -8.52 16.48 -24.00
C ALA A 294 -8.71 15.00 -23.62
N GLU A 295 -7.62 14.32 -23.26
CA GLU A 295 -7.65 12.93 -22.84
C GLU A 295 -8.19 12.78 -21.41
N ALA A 296 -7.90 13.75 -20.54
CA ALA A 296 -8.48 13.82 -19.21
C ALA A 296 -10.01 13.89 -19.27
N ILE A 297 -10.54 14.76 -20.13
CA ILE A 297 -12.00 14.90 -20.37
C ILE A 297 -12.57 13.58 -20.91
N ARG A 298 -11.92 12.97 -21.91
CA ARG A 298 -12.35 11.67 -22.44
C ARG A 298 -12.35 10.58 -21.37
N ALA A 299 -11.31 10.51 -20.53
CA ALA A 299 -11.24 9.56 -19.43
C ALA A 299 -12.39 9.76 -18.44
N LEU A 300 -12.77 11.02 -18.16
CA LEU A 300 -13.91 11.35 -17.30
C LEU A 300 -15.24 10.89 -17.91
N TYR A 301 -15.48 11.13 -19.21
CA TYR A 301 -16.68 10.65 -19.89
C TYR A 301 -16.75 9.12 -19.92
N THR A 302 -15.61 8.46 -20.20
CA THR A 302 -15.51 6.98 -20.16
C THR A 302 -15.85 6.46 -18.78
N PHE A 303 -15.31 7.08 -17.73
CA PHE A 303 -15.59 6.73 -16.35
C PHE A 303 -17.07 6.93 -15.99
N ALA A 304 -17.67 8.07 -16.37
CA ALA A 304 -19.07 8.35 -16.14
C ALA A 304 -19.98 7.31 -16.81
N ASN A 305 -19.67 6.91 -18.05
CA ASN A 305 -20.38 5.84 -18.76
C ASN A 305 -20.26 4.49 -18.06
N MET A 306 -19.06 4.12 -17.58
CA MET A 306 -18.85 2.90 -16.79
C MET A 306 -19.63 2.88 -15.48
N CYS A 307 -19.83 4.06 -14.89
CA CYS A 307 -20.64 4.24 -13.68
C CYS A 307 -22.14 4.22 -13.93
N GLY A 308 -22.60 4.13 -15.21
CA GLY A 308 -24.02 4.21 -15.58
C GLY A 308 -24.63 5.60 -15.38
N LYS A 309 -23.78 6.65 -15.36
CA LYS A 309 -24.14 8.06 -15.21
C LYS A 309 -23.55 8.88 -16.35
N PRO A 310 -23.99 8.68 -17.62
CA PRO A 310 -23.44 9.38 -18.76
C PRO A 310 -23.60 10.89 -18.59
N LEU A 311 -22.53 11.63 -18.85
CA LEU A 311 -22.57 13.08 -18.90
C LEU A 311 -23.12 13.53 -20.27
N PRO A 312 -23.91 14.64 -20.33
CA PRO A 312 -24.37 15.18 -21.59
C PRO A 312 -23.20 15.55 -22.52
N GLU A 313 -23.39 15.41 -23.83
CA GLU A 313 -22.39 15.84 -24.80
C GLU A 313 -22.13 17.34 -24.68
N GLY A 314 -20.85 17.73 -24.66
CA GLY A 314 -20.47 19.15 -24.51
C GLY A 314 -20.54 19.68 -23.06
N TYR A 315 -20.89 18.87 -22.06
CA TYR A 315 -20.93 19.28 -20.65
C TYR A 315 -19.62 19.86 -20.16
N LEU A 316 -18.49 19.27 -20.56
CA LEU A 316 -17.14 19.76 -20.30
C LEU A 316 -16.35 19.68 -21.61
N THR A 317 -15.81 20.83 -22.04
CA THR A 317 -14.95 20.96 -23.21
C THR A 317 -13.57 21.46 -22.80
N VAL A 318 -12.54 21.27 -23.66
CA VAL A 318 -11.20 21.79 -23.38
C VAL A 318 -11.22 23.31 -23.24
N ALA A 319 -11.98 24.01 -24.09
CA ALA A 319 -12.12 25.45 -24.03
C ALA A 319 -12.76 25.92 -22.72
N SER A 320 -13.84 25.25 -22.24
CA SER A 320 -14.48 25.60 -20.98
C SER A 320 -13.60 25.29 -19.77
N LEU A 321 -12.79 24.22 -19.84
CA LEU A 321 -11.83 23.86 -18.79
C LEU A 321 -10.70 24.88 -18.67
N HIS A 322 -10.13 25.35 -19.81
CA HIS A 322 -9.09 26.38 -19.84
C HIS A 322 -9.64 27.74 -19.38
N ALA A 323 -10.83 28.12 -19.82
CA ALA A 323 -11.48 29.34 -19.38
C ALA A 323 -11.68 29.37 -17.86
N ALA A 324 -12.18 28.28 -17.27
CA ALA A 324 -12.37 28.14 -15.83
C ALA A 324 -11.03 28.08 -15.05
N ALA A 325 -9.95 27.63 -15.69
CA ALA A 325 -8.62 27.62 -15.12
C ALA A 325 -7.86 28.96 -15.28
N ASN A 326 -8.45 29.96 -15.98
CA ASN A 326 -7.82 31.24 -16.35
C ASN A 326 -6.51 31.01 -17.15
N GLU A 327 -6.48 30.05 -18.05
CA GLU A 327 -5.38 29.81 -18.98
C GLU A 327 -5.66 30.52 -20.32
N THR A 328 -4.68 31.27 -20.80
CA THR A 328 -4.78 32.07 -22.06
C THR A 328 -4.27 31.31 -23.29
N GLU A 329 -3.68 30.15 -23.12
CA GLU A 329 -3.14 29.35 -24.25
C GLU A 329 -4.26 28.64 -25.01
N SER A 330 -4.27 28.85 -26.33
CA SER A 330 -5.17 28.15 -27.25
C SER A 330 -4.88 26.64 -27.23
N PRO A 331 -5.87 25.80 -26.99
CA PRO A 331 -5.68 24.35 -26.99
C PRO A 331 -5.31 23.89 -28.39
N ASN A 332 -4.19 23.16 -28.51
CA ASN A 332 -3.88 22.44 -29.73
C ASN A 332 -4.97 21.36 -29.90
N PRO A 333 -5.77 21.38 -30.99
CA PRO A 333 -6.81 20.37 -31.18
C PRO A 333 -6.17 19.04 -31.55
N GLU A 334 -5.65 18.30 -30.56
CA GLU A 334 -5.23 16.92 -30.80
C GLU A 334 -6.44 16.06 -31.19
N ALA A 335 -6.28 15.40 -32.32
CA ALA A 335 -7.32 14.60 -32.95
C ALA A 335 -7.94 13.60 -31.96
N LEU A 336 -9.24 13.70 -31.78
CA LEU A 336 -10.06 12.75 -31.02
C LEU A 336 -9.90 11.34 -31.59
N ILE A 337 -9.10 10.51 -30.96
CA ILE A 337 -9.03 9.08 -31.29
C ILE A 337 -10.30 8.42 -30.74
N GLU A 338 -11.08 7.77 -31.60
CA GLU A 338 -12.33 7.08 -31.22
C GLU A 338 -12.10 6.04 -30.12
N ALA A 339 -13.09 5.87 -29.24
CA ALA A 339 -13.04 4.88 -28.18
C ALA A 339 -12.94 3.46 -28.78
N PRO A 340 -11.96 2.62 -28.38
CA PRO A 340 -11.77 1.30 -28.99
C PRO A 340 -12.93 0.37 -28.63
N SER A 341 -13.60 -0.20 -29.65
CA SER A 341 -14.63 -1.21 -29.51
C SER A 341 -14.01 -2.61 -29.65
N GLY A 342 -13.93 -3.36 -28.56
CA GLY A 342 -13.43 -4.75 -28.53
C GLY A 342 -12.12 -4.95 -27.76
N VAL A 343 -11.83 -6.21 -27.38
CA VAL A 343 -10.67 -6.56 -26.52
C VAL A 343 -9.34 -6.27 -27.22
N LEU A 344 -9.26 -6.58 -28.51
CA LEU A 344 -8.01 -6.44 -29.28
C LEU A 344 -7.70 -4.97 -29.61
N SER A 345 -8.72 -4.18 -29.95
CA SER A 345 -8.59 -2.73 -30.17
C SER A 345 -8.25 -1.99 -28.86
N TYR A 346 -8.80 -2.46 -27.73
CA TYR A 346 -8.46 -1.97 -26.42
C TYR A 346 -6.99 -2.25 -26.06
N PHE A 347 -6.49 -3.45 -26.32
CA PHE A 347 -5.08 -3.80 -26.11
C PHE A 347 -4.15 -2.99 -27.01
N ARG A 348 -4.53 -2.80 -28.28
CA ARG A 348 -3.75 -2.00 -29.24
C ARG A 348 -3.70 -0.51 -28.83
N ALA A 349 -4.84 0.06 -28.43
CA ALA A 349 -4.90 1.43 -27.93
C ALA A 349 -4.06 1.60 -26.66
N TRP A 350 -4.11 0.62 -25.75
CA TRP A 350 -3.30 0.59 -24.56
C TRP A 350 -1.77 0.52 -24.85
N MET A 351 -1.35 -0.31 -25.80
CA MET A 351 0.05 -0.37 -26.23
C MET A 351 0.52 0.95 -26.89
N LEU A 352 -0.38 1.61 -27.63
CA LEU A 352 -0.08 2.91 -28.25
C LEU A 352 0.05 4.01 -27.19
N ASP A 353 -0.80 4.00 -26.17
CA ASP A 353 -0.73 4.92 -25.02
C ASP A 353 0.59 4.76 -24.25
N ILE A 354 1.01 3.52 -23.98
CA ILE A 354 2.30 3.23 -23.35
C ILE A 354 3.45 3.79 -24.20
N LYS A 355 3.43 3.48 -25.50
CA LYS A 355 4.46 3.97 -26.42
C LYS A 355 4.50 5.50 -26.46
N HIS A 356 3.34 6.15 -26.51
CA HIS A 356 3.23 7.60 -26.50
C HIS A 356 3.77 8.19 -25.19
N ASN A 357 3.36 7.62 -24.05
CA ASN A 357 3.82 8.06 -22.74
C ASN A 357 5.34 7.90 -22.57
N LEU A 358 5.93 6.79 -23.05
CA LEU A 358 7.38 6.56 -23.00
C LEU A 358 8.17 7.49 -23.92
N LEU A 359 7.62 7.85 -25.09
CA LEU A 359 8.32 8.67 -26.08
C LEU A 359 8.20 10.18 -25.81
N HIS A 360 7.08 10.62 -25.22
CA HIS A 360 6.74 12.03 -25.06
C HIS A 360 6.71 12.48 -23.59
N SER A 361 6.84 11.56 -22.61
CA SER A 361 7.04 12.01 -21.25
C SER A 361 8.38 12.70 -21.15
N GLU A 362 8.38 13.98 -20.81
CA GLU A 362 9.57 14.60 -20.24
C GLU A 362 9.94 13.80 -19.00
N VAL A 363 10.95 12.95 -19.10
CA VAL A 363 11.48 12.15 -17.99
C VAL A 363 12.02 13.14 -16.94
N LYS A 364 11.11 13.65 -16.10
CA LYS A 364 11.50 14.51 -14.98
C LYS A 364 12.36 13.66 -14.05
N SER A 365 13.61 14.07 -13.86
CA SER A 365 14.48 13.40 -12.90
C SER A 365 13.76 13.25 -11.55
N PRO A 366 13.79 12.08 -10.88
CA PRO A 366 13.18 11.90 -9.57
C PRO A 366 13.57 13.00 -8.57
N PHE A 367 14.79 13.52 -8.69
CA PHE A 367 15.28 14.61 -7.85
C PHE A 367 14.57 15.96 -8.09
N THR A 368 14.08 16.21 -9.32
CA THR A 368 13.32 17.46 -9.58
C THR A 368 11.94 17.42 -8.94
N GLN A 369 11.38 16.25 -8.69
CA GLN A 369 10.10 16.08 -7.99
C GLN A 369 10.22 16.14 -6.46
N LEU A 370 11.43 16.02 -5.89
CA LEU A 370 11.66 16.16 -4.45
C LEU A 370 11.58 17.61 -3.98
N LYS A 371 12.12 18.54 -4.77
CA LYS A 371 12.17 19.95 -4.40
C LYS A 371 10.80 20.55 -4.04
N PRO A 372 9.72 20.28 -4.78
CA PRO A 372 8.37 20.76 -4.44
C PRO A 372 7.84 20.26 -3.09
N LEU A 373 8.24 19.08 -2.62
CA LEU A 373 7.83 18.53 -1.31
C LEU A 373 8.36 19.36 -0.12
N PHE A 374 9.39 20.16 -0.34
CA PHE A 374 10.00 21.04 0.65
C PHE A 374 9.83 22.52 0.33
N SER A 375 8.86 22.87 -0.54
CA SER A 375 8.61 24.25 -0.98
C SER A 375 8.11 25.16 0.13
N THR A 376 7.36 24.63 1.09
CA THR A 376 6.88 25.33 2.27
C THR A 376 7.31 24.62 3.54
N LEU A 377 7.51 25.38 4.63
CA LEU A 377 7.91 24.81 5.92
C LEU A 377 6.89 23.78 6.44
N ALA A 378 5.59 24.04 6.24
CA ALA A 378 4.52 23.14 6.68
C ALA A 378 4.54 21.81 5.90
N LEU A 379 4.69 21.87 4.57
CA LEU A 379 4.75 20.67 3.72
C LEU A 379 6.05 19.90 3.98
N GLY A 380 7.19 20.59 4.08
CA GLY A 380 8.48 19.98 4.41
C GLY A 380 8.48 19.28 5.76
N TYR A 381 7.86 19.88 6.78
CA TYR A 381 7.68 19.25 8.09
C TYR A 381 6.82 17.98 8.00
N THR A 382 5.67 18.05 7.31
CA THR A 382 4.77 16.90 7.13
C THR A 382 5.47 15.79 6.35
N THR A 383 6.21 16.13 5.29
CA THR A 383 6.98 15.18 4.48
C THR A 383 8.03 14.45 5.33
N SER A 384 8.87 15.21 6.02
CA SER A 384 9.94 14.65 6.85
C SER A 384 9.40 13.75 7.94
N LEU A 385 8.35 14.21 8.64
CA LEU A 385 7.75 13.44 9.72
C LEU A 385 7.07 12.16 9.23
N THR A 386 6.33 12.24 8.11
CA THR A 386 5.71 11.05 7.50
C THR A 386 6.77 10.03 7.09
N TRP A 387 7.87 10.45 6.47
CA TRP A 387 8.95 9.55 6.08
C TRP A 387 9.67 8.93 7.28
N ILE A 388 9.89 9.70 8.36
CA ILE A 388 10.45 9.18 9.61
C ILE A 388 9.51 8.13 10.22
N LEU A 389 8.20 8.36 10.23
CA LEU A 389 7.22 7.38 10.72
C LEU A 389 7.27 6.08 9.92
N TRP A 390 7.32 6.14 8.58
CA TRP A 390 7.45 4.98 7.72
C TRP A 390 8.77 4.22 7.93
N LEU A 391 9.86 4.94 8.20
CA LEU A 391 11.15 4.35 8.52
C LEU A 391 11.11 3.62 9.86
N LEU A 392 10.60 4.25 10.93
CA LEU A 392 10.55 3.67 12.27
C LEU A 392 9.64 2.44 12.33
N ILE A 393 8.43 2.54 11.74
CA ILE A 393 7.46 1.45 11.69
C ILE A 393 7.95 0.34 10.76
N GLY A 394 8.62 0.70 9.66
CA GLY A 394 9.24 -0.24 8.73
C GLY A 394 10.35 -1.08 9.37
N LEU A 395 10.99 -0.61 10.45
CA LEU A 395 11.89 -1.41 11.26
C LEU A 395 11.14 -2.19 12.34
N ALA A 396 10.24 -1.51 13.08
CA ALA A 396 9.56 -2.08 14.22
C ALA A 396 8.71 -3.32 13.86
N TYR A 397 7.89 -3.21 12.81
CA TYR A 397 6.97 -4.27 12.41
C TYR A 397 7.68 -5.58 12.00
N PRO A 398 8.67 -5.60 11.10
CA PRO A 398 9.32 -6.85 10.72
C PRO A 398 10.16 -7.47 11.84
N LEU A 399 10.72 -6.69 12.76
CA LEU A 399 11.47 -7.21 13.91
C LEU A 399 10.63 -8.13 14.80
N PHE A 400 9.32 -7.95 14.83
CA PHE A 400 8.40 -8.83 15.55
C PHE A 400 7.66 -9.78 14.62
N ASN A 401 6.92 -9.26 13.64
CA ASN A 401 5.98 -10.05 12.82
C ASN A 401 6.66 -11.07 11.88
N SER A 402 7.84 -10.76 11.34
CA SER A 402 8.55 -11.73 10.49
C SER A 402 9.07 -12.94 11.27
N PHE A 403 9.08 -12.88 12.59
CA PHE A 403 9.65 -13.91 13.48
C PHE A 403 8.67 -14.39 14.55
N ILE A 404 7.42 -13.91 14.51
CA ILE A 404 6.38 -14.27 15.47
C ILE A 404 6.19 -15.79 15.60
N ILE A 405 6.33 -16.51 14.51
CA ILE A 405 6.19 -17.98 14.49
C ILE A 405 7.29 -18.63 15.33
N THR A 406 8.53 -18.14 15.26
CA THR A 406 9.62 -18.60 16.11
C THR A 406 9.29 -18.37 17.59
N TYR A 407 8.80 -17.19 17.94
CA TYR A 407 8.43 -16.88 19.33
C TYR A 407 7.27 -17.73 19.84
N LEU A 408 6.28 -18.02 19.01
CA LEU A 408 5.17 -18.91 19.37
C LEU A 408 5.59 -20.38 19.50
N ASN A 409 6.71 -20.78 18.91
CA ASN A 409 7.26 -22.13 19.02
C ASN A 409 8.11 -22.31 20.28
N ASP A 410 8.91 -21.32 20.66
CA ASP A 410 9.80 -21.36 21.82
C ASP A 410 9.06 -21.57 23.15
N GLY A 411 7.78 -21.20 23.22
CA GLY A 411 6.90 -21.47 24.37
C GLY A 411 6.47 -22.93 24.52
N GLN A 412 6.82 -23.83 23.57
CA GLN A 412 6.44 -25.24 23.60
C GLN A 412 7.68 -26.11 23.80
N SER A 413 8.21 -26.15 25.02
CA SER A 413 9.37 -26.98 25.42
C SER A 413 9.10 -28.48 25.22
N GLY A 414 9.47 -28.99 24.10
CA GLY A 414 9.44 -30.40 23.78
C GLY A 414 10.36 -30.69 22.60
N GLY A 415 11.65 -30.73 22.84
CA GLY A 415 12.77 -31.38 22.16
C GLY A 415 12.78 -31.67 20.65
N GLY A 416 11.84 -31.16 19.87
CA GLY A 416 11.81 -31.28 18.41
C GLY A 416 12.12 -29.96 17.73
N SER A 417 13.01 -29.98 16.74
CA SER A 417 13.35 -28.82 15.92
C SER A 417 12.23 -28.38 14.96
N GLY A 418 11.09 -29.10 14.92
CA GLY A 418 9.96 -28.88 14.03
C GLY A 418 8.88 -27.97 14.61
N PHE A 419 8.31 -27.12 13.76
CA PHE A 419 7.15 -26.29 14.11
C PHE A 419 5.89 -27.17 14.18
N SER A 420 5.30 -27.27 15.38
CA SER A 420 4.15 -28.13 15.61
C SER A 420 2.87 -27.58 14.97
N ASN A 421 1.89 -28.48 14.72
CA ASN A 421 0.53 -28.10 14.29
C ASN A 421 -0.09 -27.01 15.19
N LYS A 422 0.25 -26.99 16.50
CA LYS A 422 -0.21 -25.97 17.44
C LYS A 422 0.34 -24.58 17.11
N THR A 423 1.58 -24.45 16.64
CA THR A 423 2.20 -23.18 16.26
C THR A 423 1.46 -22.54 15.10
N TYR A 424 1.19 -23.28 14.03
CA TYR A 424 0.43 -22.77 12.88
C TYR A 424 -1.01 -22.43 13.25
N ARG A 425 -1.68 -23.27 14.06
CA ARG A 425 -3.00 -22.97 14.60
C ARG A 425 -3.01 -21.66 15.42
N ASN A 426 -2.04 -21.49 16.31
CA ASN A 426 -1.93 -20.29 17.14
C ASN A 426 -1.71 -19.06 16.26
N TYR A 427 -0.94 -19.17 15.19
CA TYR A 427 -0.75 -18.08 14.24
C TYR A 427 -2.04 -17.71 13.47
N VAL A 428 -2.89 -18.70 13.15
CA VAL A 428 -4.22 -18.43 12.59
C VAL A 428 -5.07 -17.63 13.59
N ILE A 429 -5.04 -17.96 14.88
CA ILE A 429 -5.77 -17.21 15.92
C ILE A 429 -5.30 -15.74 15.96
N VAL A 430 -3.99 -15.51 15.96
CA VAL A 430 -3.41 -14.15 15.86
C VAL A 430 -3.92 -13.43 14.61
N SER A 431 -3.93 -14.11 13.46
CA SER A 431 -4.35 -13.53 12.18
C SER A 431 -5.84 -13.15 12.16
N VAL A 432 -6.71 -13.96 12.77
CA VAL A 432 -8.15 -13.66 12.92
C VAL A 432 -8.35 -12.33 13.65
N CYS A 433 -7.56 -12.06 14.70
CA CYS A 433 -7.66 -10.83 15.48
C CYS A 433 -7.30 -9.56 14.69
N GLY A 434 -6.53 -9.68 13.61
CA GLY A 434 -6.19 -8.55 12.74
C GLY A 434 -7.40 -7.97 11.98
N VAL A 435 -8.35 -8.82 11.58
CA VAL A 435 -9.51 -8.40 10.77
C VAL A 435 -10.41 -7.39 11.51
N PRO A 436 -10.89 -7.66 12.75
CA PRO A 436 -11.63 -6.66 13.49
C PRO A 436 -10.82 -5.40 13.81
N GLY A 437 -9.47 -5.51 13.94
CA GLY A 437 -8.59 -4.36 14.10
C GLY A 437 -8.71 -3.39 12.93
N SER A 438 -8.63 -3.86 11.69
CA SER A 438 -8.80 -3.04 10.50
C SER A 438 -10.19 -2.40 10.40
N LEU A 439 -11.25 -3.12 10.76
CA LEU A 439 -12.63 -2.58 10.77
C LEU A 439 -12.79 -1.47 11.80
N ILE A 440 -12.25 -1.67 13.01
CA ILE A 440 -12.27 -0.66 14.08
C ILE A 440 -11.42 0.55 13.68
N GLY A 441 -10.27 0.35 13.04
CA GLY A 441 -9.46 1.44 12.48
C GLY A 441 -10.24 2.30 11.50
N ALA A 442 -10.95 1.68 10.55
CA ALA A 442 -11.81 2.38 9.61
C ALA A 442 -12.96 3.13 10.29
N TRP A 443 -13.53 2.59 11.37
CA TRP A 443 -14.55 3.28 12.17
C TRP A 443 -13.96 4.44 12.98
N MET A 444 -12.81 4.25 13.66
CA MET A 444 -12.16 5.30 14.47
C MET A 444 -11.80 6.55 13.65
N VAL A 445 -11.46 6.38 12.38
CA VAL A 445 -11.16 7.50 11.45
C VAL A 445 -12.39 8.39 11.24
N THR A 446 -13.60 7.84 11.28
CA THR A 446 -14.85 8.61 11.12
C THR A 446 -15.27 9.34 12.40
N TRP A 447 -14.66 9.03 13.54
CA TRP A 447 -15.02 9.62 14.82
C TRP A 447 -14.38 11.01 14.99
N PRO A 448 -15.16 12.08 15.19
CA PRO A 448 -14.66 13.47 15.19
C PRO A 448 -13.57 13.77 16.23
N ARG A 449 -13.55 13.02 17.34
CA ARG A 449 -12.55 13.21 18.41
C ARG A 449 -11.24 12.48 18.16
N SER A 450 -11.26 11.37 17.44
CA SER A 450 -10.07 10.58 17.13
C SER A 450 -9.38 11.08 15.86
N GLY A 451 -10.13 11.25 14.80
CA GLY A 451 -9.60 11.54 13.48
C GLY A 451 -8.58 10.49 13.02
N ARG A 452 -7.80 10.82 12.01
CA ARG A 452 -6.74 9.94 11.52
C ARG A 452 -5.54 9.90 12.48
N ARG A 453 -5.13 11.07 12.97
CA ARG A 453 -3.97 11.23 13.87
C ARG A 453 -4.17 10.46 15.18
N GLY A 454 -5.34 10.62 15.82
CA GLY A 454 -5.65 9.96 17.10
C GLY A 454 -5.74 8.45 16.94
N ALA A 455 -6.42 7.96 15.89
CA ALA A 455 -6.58 6.53 15.65
C ALA A 455 -5.22 5.82 15.46
N MET A 456 -4.33 6.36 14.59
CA MET A 456 -3.02 5.74 14.39
C MET A 456 -2.11 5.87 15.61
N ALA A 457 -2.14 7.00 16.35
CA ALA A 457 -1.32 7.18 17.54
C ALA A 457 -1.74 6.22 18.66
N ILE A 458 -3.05 6.01 18.90
CA ILE A 458 -3.56 5.05 19.89
C ILE A 458 -3.17 3.62 19.50
N GLY A 459 -3.40 3.21 18.24
CA GLY A 459 -3.03 1.88 17.76
C GLY A 459 -1.53 1.62 17.94
N THR A 460 -0.69 2.57 17.53
CA THR A 460 0.77 2.45 17.63
C THR A 460 1.27 2.40 19.08
N LEU A 461 0.72 3.26 19.95
CA LEU A 461 1.10 3.28 21.37
C LEU A 461 0.76 1.96 22.04
N LEU A 462 -0.46 1.48 21.84
CA LEU A 462 -0.89 0.22 22.44
C LEU A 462 -0.13 -0.98 21.87
N SER A 463 0.22 -0.99 20.58
CA SER A 463 1.12 -2.02 20.01
C SER A 463 2.44 -2.07 20.78
N GLY A 464 3.09 -0.93 21.02
CA GLY A 464 4.35 -0.87 21.77
C GLY A 464 4.19 -1.32 23.23
N VAL A 465 3.14 -0.88 23.92
CA VAL A 465 2.88 -1.25 25.34
C VAL A 465 2.64 -2.76 25.47
N PHE A 466 1.78 -3.34 24.62
CA PHE A 466 1.50 -4.78 24.68
C PHE A 466 2.69 -5.62 24.22
N LEU A 467 3.53 -5.08 23.35
CA LEU A 467 4.76 -5.76 22.94
C LEU A 467 5.81 -5.78 24.06
N PHE A 468 5.90 -4.72 24.87
CA PHE A 468 6.66 -4.77 26.12
C PHE A 468 6.04 -5.78 27.12
N GLY A 469 4.71 -5.85 27.21
CA GLY A 469 4.03 -6.87 28.00
C GLY A 469 4.39 -8.29 27.56
N PHE A 470 4.46 -8.54 26.24
CA PHE A 470 4.85 -9.83 25.67
C PHE A 470 6.21 -10.31 26.19
N THR A 471 7.21 -9.42 26.35
CA THR A 471 8.54 -9.80 26.86
C THR A 471 8.54 -10.19 28.33
N GLY A 472 7.56 -9.71 29.11
CA GLY A 472 7.44 -10.01 30.54
C GLY A 472 6.73 -11.34 30.86
N VAL A 473 6.09 -11.96 29.89
CA VAL A 473 5.25 -13.18 30.10
C VAL A 473 6.08 -14.47 30.17
N GLY A 474 7.35 -14.44 29.73
CA GLY A 474 8.20 -15.62 29.72
C GLY A 474 7.72 -16.69 28.73
N SER A 475 7.75 -17.96 29.13
CA SER A 475 7.44 -19.12 28.26
C SER A 475 5.98 -19.59 28.37
N ASP A 476 5.05 -18.82 28.94
CA ASP A 476 3.64 -19.24 28.99
C ASP A 476 2.96 -19.09 27.61
N PRO A 477 2.60 -20.21 26.94
CA PRO A 477 2.08 -20.17 25.58
C PRO A 477 0.74 -19.45 25.44
N VAL A 478 -0.10 -19.49 26.50
CA VAL A 478 -1.43 -18.85 26.47
C VAL A 478 -1.30 -17.34 26.51
N SER A 479 -0.46 -16.84 27.39
CA SER A 479 -0.21 -15.42 27.51
C SER A 479 0.54 -14.87 26.29
N GLN A 480 1.52 -15.60 25.74
CA GLN A 480 2.18 -15.23 24.48
C GLN A 480 1.19 -15.10 23.32
N LEU A 481 0.26 -16.05 23.20
CA LEU A 481 -0.79 -16.02 22.18
C LEU A 481 -1.72 -14.82 22.40
N ALA A 482 -2.12 -14.52 23.63
CA ALA A 482 -2.99 -13.40 23.96
C ALA A 482 -2.33 -12.05 23.61
N PHE A 483 -1.09 -11.82 24.06
CA PHE A 483 -0.37 -10.58 23.77
C PHE A 483 -0.11 -10.41 22.27
N SER A 484 0.32 -11.47 21.57
CA SER A 484 0.51 -11.43 20.11
C SER A 484 -0.78 -11.09 19.36
N SER A 485 -1.91 -11.63 19.80
CA SER A 485 -3.23 -11.35 19.21
C SER A 485 -3.63 -9.89 19.39
N ILE A 486 -3.40 -9.32 20.58
CA ILE A 486 -3.67 -7.90 20.86
C ILE A 486 -2.74 -7.00 20.04
N VAL A 487 -1.45 -7.33 19.99
CA VAL A 487 -0.48 -6.57 19.18
C VAL A 487 -0.90 -6.56 17.72
N ASN A 488 -1.22 -7.71 17.13
CA ASN A 488 -1.67 -7.79 15.73
C ASN A 488 -2.96 -6.99 15.47
N PHE A 489 -3.91 -7.01 16.43
CA PHE A 489 -5.12 -6.20 16.38
C PHE A 489 -4.79 -4.70 16.33
N MET A 490 -3.91 -4.22 17.20
CA MET A 490 -3.53 -2.80 17.29
C MET A 490 -2.69 -2.34 16.10
N GLU A 491 -1.79 -3.17 15.60
CA GLU A 491 -0.99 -2.91 14.40
C GLU A 491 -1.87 -2.75 13.15
N ASN A 492 -2.95 -3.53 13.04
CA ASN A 492 -3.89 -3.41 11.93
C ASN A 492 -4.69 -2.10 11.98
N ILE A 493 -5.02 -1.57 13.18
CA ILE A 493 -5.57 -0.22 13.32
C ILE A 493 -4.56 0.81 12.80
N MET A 494 -3.32 0.75 13.28
CA MET A 494 -2.27 1.70 12.93
C MET A 494 -1.98 1.73 11.43
N TYR A 495 -1.72 0.56 10.82
CA TYR A 495 -1.37 0.47 9.40
C TYR A 495 -2.52 0.92 8.51
N GLY A 496 -3.76 0.51 8.80
CA GLY A 496 -4.93 0.91 8.02
C GLY A 496 -5.08 2.43 7.93
N VAL A 497 -4.81 3.13 9.04
CA VAL A 497 -4.89 4.59 9.07
C VAL A 497 -3.66 5.25 8.47
N LEU A 498 -2.45 4.74 8.70
CA LEU A 498 -1.21 5.32 8.17
C LEU A 498 -1.14 5.27 6.63
N TYR A 499 -1.57 4.15 6.03
CA TYR A 499 -1.67 4.02 4.58
C TYR A 499 -2.71 4.94 3.95
N CYS A 500 -3.78 5.27 4.66
CA CYS A 500 -4.77 6.25 4.24
C CYS A 500 -4.23 7.69 4.40
N TYR A 501 -3.64 7.99 5.54
CA TYR A 501 -3.12 9.32 5.88
C TYR A 501 -2.04 9.78 4.90
N THR A 502 -1.15 8.86 4.49
CA THR A 502 -0.01 9.21 3.62
C THR A 502 -0.46 9.83 2.29
N PRO A 503 -1.27 9.19 1.44
CA PRO A 503 -1.69 9.80 0.17
C PRO A 503 -2.62 11.01 0.34
N GLU A 504 -3.37 11.10 1.44
CA GLU A 504 -4.24 12.25 1.73
C GLU A 504 -3.47 13.50 2.15
N SER A 505 -2.27 13.32 2.74
CA SER A 505 -1.45 14.42 3.25
C SER A 505 -0.73 15.20 2.15
N PHE A 506 -0.71 14.68 0.92
CA PHE A 506 0.04 15.28 -0.18
C PHE A 506 -0.86 15.69 -1.34
N PRO A 507 -0.56 16.84 -2.01
CA PRO A 507 -1.21 17.23 -3.25
C PRO A 507 -1.06 16.18 -4.34
N ALA A 508 -2.06 16.03 -5.22
CA ALA A 508 -2.11 14.98 -6.23
C ALA A 508 -0.84 14.84 -7.09
N PRO A 509 -0.17 15.92 -7.57
CA PRO A 509 1.04 15.80 -8.38
C PRO A 509 2.26 15.27 -7.62
N LEU A 510 2.28 15.38 -6.29
CA LEU A 510 3.40 15.00 -5.42
C LEU A 510 3.14 13.69 -4.66
N ARG A 511 1.90 13.21 -4.70
CA ARG A 511 1.42 12.05 -3.94
C ARG A 511 2.15 10.77 -4.29
N GLY A 512 2.37 10.52 -5.58
CA GLY A 512 3.11 9.35 -6.06
C GLY A 512 4.54 9.34 -5.56
N THR A 513 5.25 10.45 -5.71
CA THR A 513 6.64 10.59 -5.24
C THR A 513 6.73 10.49 -3.72
N ALA A 514 5.88 11.19 -2.98
CA ALA A 514 5.91 11.19 -1.51
C ALA A 514 5.58 9.81 -0.93
N GLY A 515 4.52 9.16 -1.44
CA GLY A 515 4.11 7.82 -1.04
C GLY A 515 5.10 6.73 -1.48
N GLY A 516 5.66 6.86 -2.68
CA GLY A 516 6.69 5.95 -3.19
C GLY A 516 7.95 5.95 -2.33
N ILE A 517 8.43 7.13 -1.92
CA ILE A 517 9.59 7.25 -1.00
C ILE A 517 9.25 6.71 0.38
N ALA A 518 8.04 6.99 0.90
CA ALA A 518 7.60 6.43 2.17
C ALA A 518 7.60 4.89 2.14
N ALA A 519 7.07 4.28 1.08
CA ALA A 519 7.09 2.84 0.87
C ALA A 519 8.53 2.31 0.72
N MET A 520 9.38 3.00 -0.02
CA MET A 520 10.80 2.67 -0.18
C MET A 520 11.51 2.64 1.19
N LEU A 521 11.35 3.66 2.03
CA LEU A 521 11.94 3.73 3.37
C LEU A 521 11.45 2.59 4.26
N ASN A 522 10.14 2.31 4.25
CA ASN A 522 9.56 1.19 4.98
C ASN A 522 10.21 -0.15 4.57
N ARG A 523 10.33 -0.41 3.27
CA ARG A 523 10.89 -1.66 2.74
C ARG A 523 12.41 -1.76 2.97
N ALA A 524 13.14 -0.64 2.90
CA ALA A 524 14.56 -0.60 3.23
C ALA A 524 14.82 -0.99 4.70
N MET A 525 13.99 -0.51 5.61
CA MET A 525 14.09 -0.90 7.01
C MET A 525 13.67 -2.35 7.27
N GLY A 526 12.79 -2.92 6.44
CA GLY A 526 12.51 -4.35 6.44
C GLY A 526 13.73 -5.22 6.09
N VAL A 527 14.58 -4.77 5.14
CA VAL A 527 15.87 -5.41 4.84
C VAL A 527 16.79 -5.34 6.07
N VAL A 528 16.87 -4.17 6.72
CA VAL A 528 17.67 -3.99 7.94
C VAL A 528 17.17 -4.92 9.07
N ALA A 529 15.86 -5.04 9.27
CA ALA A 529 15.27 -5.95 10.24
C ALA A 529 15.66 -7.42 9.99
N ALA A 530 15.62 -7.86 8.73
CA ALA A 530 16.03 -9.20 8.34
C ALA A 530 17.51 -9.44 8.62
N ILE A 531 18.39 -8.47 8.32
CA ILE A 531 19.81 -8.54 8.62
C ILE A 531 20.05 -8.62 10.14
N ILE A 532 19.39 -7.77 10.93
CA ILE A 532 19.47 -7.84 12.41
C ILE A 532 19.13 -9.25 12.89
N LYS A 533 18.07 -9.85 12.34
CA LYS A 533 17.66 -11.21 12.74
C LYS A 533 18.74 -12.26 12.41
N VAL A 534 19.37 -12.21 11.24
CA VAL A 534 20.47 -13.12 10.89
C VAL A 534 21.54 -13.15 11.98
N TYR A 535 21.93 -11.97 12.46
CA TYR A 535 23.02 -11.85 13.45
C TYR A 535 22.58 -12.07 14.91
N THR A 536 21.28 -11.90 15.23
CA THR A 536 20.79 -12.13 16.60
C THR A 536 20.41 -13.58 16.88
N THR A 537 20.13 -14.40 15.85
CA THR A 537 19.73 -15.81 16.04
C THR A 537 20.92 -16.73 16.33
N GLY A 538 22.15 -16.32 16.02
CA GLY A 538 23.36 -17.11 16.27
C GLY A 538 23.84 -17.09 17.73
N ASP A 539 23.26 -16.25 18.56
CA ASP A 539 23.68 -16.07 19.96
C ASP A 539 22.61 -16.63 20.91
N THR A 540 22.94 -17.70 21.63
CA THR A 540 22.02 -18.47 22.47
C THR A 540 21.70 -17.84 23.83
N SER A 541 22.19 -16.62 24.11
CA SER A 541 21.87 -15.93 25.36
C SER A 541 20.42 -15.41 25.32
N SER A 542 19.65 -15.71 26.35
CA SER A 542 18.22 -15.35 26.47
C SER A 542 17.94 -13.83 26.30
N THR A 543 18.89 -13.01 26.66
CA THR A 543 18.79 -11.55 26.56
C THR A 543 18.95 -11.06 25.10
N THR A 544 19.81 -11.70 24.31
CA THR A 544 20.03 -11.33 22.89
C THR A 544 18.85 -11.74 22.02
N ALA A 545 18.18 -12.87 22.35
CA ALA A 545 17.01 -13.33 21.62
C ALA A 545 15.79 -12.39 21.74
N GLN A 546 15.65 -11.68 22.87
CA GLN A 546 14.55 -10.73 23.10
C GLN A 546 14.86 -9.29 22.64
N ALA A 547 16.12 -8.96 22.37
CA ALA A 547 16.53 -7.61 21.98
C ALA A 547 15.74 -7.03 20.77
N PRO A 548 15.44 -7.79 19.70
CA PRO A 548 14.62 -7.29 18.61
C PRO A 548 13.20 -6.88 19.04
N ILE A 549 12.60 -7.60 20.00
CA ILE A 549 11.25 -7.31 20.50
C ILE A 549 11.25 -6.02 21.31
N TYR A 550 12.23 -5.83 22.22
CA TYR A 550 12.39 -4.59 22.97
C TYR A 550 12.61 -3.39 22.06
N THR A 551 13.44 -3.56 21.01
CA THR A 551 13.68 -2.52 20.01
C THR A 551 12.40 -2.17 19.26
N SER A 552 11.65 -3.18 18.81
CA SER A 552 10.36 -3.00 18.13
C SER A 552 9.38 -2.23 19.01
N ALA A 553 9.20 -2.62 20.27
CA ALA A 553 8.30 -1.97 21.23
C ALA A 553 8.67 -0.50 21.47
N ALA A 554 9.96 -0.20 21.65
CA ALA A 554 10.46 1.17 21.83
C ALA A 554 10.22 2.04 20.59
N LEU A 555 10.44 1.49 19.39
CA LEU A 555 10.18 2.19 18.12
C LEU A 555 8.69 2.47 17.90
N PHE A 556 7.79 1.57 18.29
CA PHE A 556 6.35 1.83 18.23
C PHE A 556 5.95 2.97 19.17
N ILE A 557 6.45 3.00 20.41
CA ILE A 557 6.16 4.09 21.36
C ILE A 557 6.70 5.42 20.82
N LEU A 558 7.94 5.45 20.31
CA LEU A 558 8.53 6.64 19.71
C LEU A 558 7.68 7.12 18.52
N SER A 559 7.25 6.20 17.66
CA SER A 559 6.39 6.53 16.51
C SER A 559 5.05 7.11 16.95
N ALA A 560 4.43 6.57 18.00
CA ALA A 560 3.18 7.09 18.54
C ALA A 560 3.32 8.54 19.05
N LEU A 561 4.41 8.85 19.75
CA LEU A 561 4.70 10.21 20.21
C LEU A 561 4.90 11.17 19.03
N LEU A 562 5.62 10.74 17.98
CA LEU A 562 5.81 11.52 16.76
C LEU A 562 4.49 11.73 16.00
N MET A 563 3.58 10.75 15.95
CA MET A 563 2.26 10.88 15.34
C MET A 563 1.43 11.99 15.98
N LEU A 564 1.54 12.22 17.28
CA LEU A 564 0.85 13.31 17.97
C LEU A 564 1.34 14.70 17.52
N THR A 565 2.57 14.82 17.02
CA THR A 565 3.15 16.07 16.55
C THR A 565 2.74 16.43 15.11
N LEU A 566 2.09 15.53 14.37
CA LEU A 566 1.58 15.81 13.04
C LEU A 566 0.61 17.01 13.09
N ARG A 567 0.82 17.98 12.21
CA ARG A 567 0.02 19.23 12.17
C ARG A 567 -1.23 19.10 11.32
N VAL A 568 -1.17 18.26 10.28
CA VAL A 568 -2.26 18.11 9.31
C VAL A 568 -3.21 17.03 9.77
N GLU A 569 -4.48 17.36 10.00
CA GLU A 569 -5.58 16.40 10.13
C GLU A 569 -6.30 16.32 8.79
N THR A 570 -6.34 15.13 8.19
CA THR A 570 -6.92 14.93 6.87
C THR A 570 -8.41 14.54 6.93
N ALA A 571 -8.95 14.33 8.13
CA ALA A 571 -10.37 14.06 8.32
C ALA A 571 -11.21 15.24 7.80
N ALA A 572 -12.17 14.96 6.92
CA ALA A 572 -13.06 15.94 6.29
C ALA A 572 -12.42 16.91 5.27
N ARG A 573 -11.16 16.71 4.86
CA ARG A 573 -10.59 17.44 3.73
C ARG A 573 -10.80 16.67 2.42
N THR A 574 -11.27 17.34 1.38
CA THR A 574 -11.23 16.79 0.02
C THR A 574 -9.78 16.83 -0.48
N SER A 575 -9.27 15.69 -0.95
CA SER A 575 -7.91 15.65 -1.52
C SER A 575 -7.86 16.43 -2.84
N ILE A 576 -7.13 17.52 -2.84
CA ILE A 576 -6.83 18.34 -4.01
C ILE A 576 -5.71 17.71 -4.82
#